data_ea007a26b3341eed0078ae118767c8d9
#
_entry.id   ea007a26b3341eed0078ae118767c8d9
#
_cell.length_a   1.000
_cell.length_b   1.000
_cell.length_c   1.000
_cell.angle_alpha   90.00
_cell.angle_beta   90.00
_cell.angle_gamma   90.00
#
_symmetry.space_group_name_H-M   'P 1'
#
loop_
_entity.id
_entity.type
_entity.pdbx_description
1 polymer ?
#
loop_
_entity_poly.entity_id
_entity_poly.type
_entity_poly.pdbx_seq_one_letter_code
_entity_poly.pdbx_strand_id
1 'polypeptide(L)'
;INSFSGSEQQHLREACAGCLCGIICQKLIPGIDDSPTLVYEFMSRNMAITNIIMDNNLEQLKAAMQIGGKFGMTTMEQTLSNLFRQGKISKTAALNMIKDPAQKRQMRELLDGNDSRRSATINAINRLKK
;
A
#
# COMPACT_ATOMS: atom_id res chain seq x y z
N ILE A 1 -15.10 -16.46 -7.40
CA ILE A 1 -15.66 -16.23 -8.76
C ILE A 1 -15.23 -17.35 -9.71
N ASN A 2 -13.97 -17.78 -9.70
CA ASN A 2 -13.43 -18.78 -10.66
C ASN A 2 -14.10 -20.19 -10.56
N SER A 3 -14.88 -20.45 -9.53
CA SER A 3 -15.63 -21.72 -9.34
C SER A 3 -16.98 -21.77 -10.06
N PHE A 4 -17.37 -20.67 -10.72
CA PHE A 4 -18.63 -20.52 -11.43
C PHE A 4 -18.44 -20.57 -12.95
N SER A 5 -19.50 -20.83 -13.71
CA SER A 5 -19.47 -20.78 -15.19
C SER A 5 -19.20 -19.36 -15.71
N GLY A 6 -18.74 -19.21 -16.95
CA GLY A 6 -18.34 -17.93 -17.49
C GLY A 6 -19.42 -16.84 -17.43
N SER A 7 -20.69 -17.18 -17.71
CA SER A 7 -21.80 -16.23 -17.60
C SER A 7 -22.12 -15.85 -16.15
N GLU A 8 -22.06 -16.82 -15.25
CA GLU A 8 -22.25 -16.57 -13.82
C GLU A 8 -21.12 -15.72 -13.23
N GLN A 9 -19.87 -15.92 -13.71
CA GLN A 9 -18.74 -15.10 -13.28
C GLN A 9 -18.95 -13.62 -13.58
N GLN A 10 -19.49 -13.29 -14.74
CA GLN A 10 -19.76 -11.90 -15.11
C GLN A 10 -20.81 -11.27 -14.19
N HIS A 11 -21.93 -11.93 -13.97
CA HIS A 11 -22.96 -11.47 -13.06
C HIS A 11 -22.43 -11.28 -11.62
N LEU A 12 -21.56 -12.19 -11.16
CA LEU A 12 -20.95 -12.06 -9.84
C LEU A 12 -19.99 -10.86 -9.76
N ARG A 13 -19.20 -10.58 -10.82
CA ARG A 13 -18.36 -9.40 -10.86
C ARG A 13 -19.17 -8.12 -10.81
N GLU A 14 -20.24 -8.04 -11.60
CA GLU A 14 -21.17 -6.90 -11.60
C GLU A 14 -21.81 -6.69 -10.23
N ALA A 15 -22.30 -7.76 -9.60
CA ALA A 15 -22.87 -7.70 -8.26
C ALA A 15 -21.83 -7.25 -7.22
N CYS A 16 -20.61 -7.83 -7.24
CA CYS A 16 -19.53 -7.42 -6.36
C CYS A 16 -19.15 -5.95 -6.56
N ALA A 17 -18.98 -5.50 -7.81
CA ALA A 17 -18.64 -4.12 -8.13
C ALA A 17 -19.73 -3.14 -7.70
N GLY A 18 -21.00 -3.57 -7.75
CA GLY A 18 -22.15 -2.76 -7.34
C GLY A 18 -22.29 -2.60 -5.83
N CYS A 19 -22.02 -3.64 -5.04
CA CYS A 19 -22.20 -3.64 -3.59
C CYS A 19 -20.93 -3.36 -2.78
N LEU A 20 -19.73 -3.46 -3.38
CA LEU A 20 -18.46 -3.20 -2.71
C LEU A 20 -18.35 -1.75 -2.27
N CYS A 21 -18.15 -1.49 -0.98
CA CYS A 21 -17.88 -0.15 -0.45
C CYS A 21 -16.37 0.11 -0.34
N GLY A 22 -15.61 -0.87 0.10
CA GLY A 22 -14.16 -0.81 0.22
C GLY A 22 -13.58 -2.12 0.72
N ILE A 23 -12.25 -2.23 0.62
CA ILE A 23 -11.48 -3.36 1.14
C ILE A 23 -10.34 -2.82 1.99
N ILE A 24 -10.16 -3.39 3.19
CA ILE A 24 -9.02 -3.12 4.05
C ILE A 24 -8.27 -4.45 4.27
N CYS A 25 -6.99 -4.47 3.94
CA CYS A 25 -6.08 -5.54 4.32
C CYS A 25 -5.09 -4.99 5.34
N GLN A 26 -4.92 -5.68 6.47
CA GLN A 26 -4.09 -5.17 7.56
C GLN A 26 -3.20 -6.26 8.15
N LYS A 27 -2.05 -5.83 8.71
CA LYS A 27 -1.12 -6.68 9.44
C LYS A 27 -0.47 -5.90 10.58
N LEU A 28 -0.08 -6.61 11.63
CA LEU A 28 0.78 -6.09 12.67
C LEU A 28 2.22 -6.54 12.41
N ILE A 29 3.15 -5.61 12.53
CA ILE A 29 4.59 -5.86 12.41
C ILE A 29 5.33 -5.24 13.61
N PRO A 30 6.54 -5.70 13.95
CA PRO A 30 7.34 -5.07 14.99
C PRO A 30 7.69 -3.62 14.64
N GLY A 31 7.40 -2.70 15.56
CA GLY A 31 7.90 -1.33 15.54
C GLY A 31 9.36 -1.23 15.98
N ILE A 32 9.93 -0.01 16.02
CA ILE A 32 11.31 0.21 16.49
C ILE A 32 11.46 -0.08 17.98
N ASP A 33 10.41 0.15 18.75
CA ASP A 33 10.30 -0.11 20.20
C ASP A 33 9.71 -1.49 20.53
N ASP A 34 9.71 -2.41 19.55
CA ASP A 34 9.07 -3.72 19.59
C ASP A 34 7.54 -3.68 19.84
N SER A 35 6.92 -2.52 19.89
CA SER A 35 5.46 -2.41 19.97
C SER A 35 4.81 -2.83 18.65
N PRO A 36 3.61 -3.47 18.67
CA PRO A 36 2.89 -3.83 17.47
C PRO A 36 2.51 -2.58 16.66
N THR A 37 3.01 -2.49 15.44
CA THR A 37 2.69 -1.38 14.51
C THR A 37 1.77 -1.87 13.41
N LEU A 38 0.63 -1.20 13.24
CA LEU A 38 -0.36 -1.52 12.22
C LEU A 38 0.13 -1.06 10.84
N VAL A 39 0.17 -1.99 9.90
CA VAL A 39 0.36 -1.73 8.47
C VAL A 39 -0.90 -2.15 7.74
N TYR A 40 -1.38 -1.32 6.82
CA TYR A 40 -2.60 -1.62 6.09
C TYR A 40 -2.54 -1.10 4.66
N GLU A 41 -3.38 -1.65 3.83
CA GLU A 41 -3.77 -1.07 2.54
C GLU A 41 -5.29 -0.90 2.54
N PHE A 42 -5.74 0.14 1.85
CA PHE A 42 -7.16 0.47 1.75
C PHE A 42 -7.52 0.85 0.33
N MET A 43 -8.56 0.21 -0.17
CA MET A 43 -9.18 0.51 -1.45
C MET A 43 -10.63 0.91 -1.20
N SER A 44 -11.02 2.10 -1.61
CA SER A 44 -12.42 2.54 -1.63
C SER A 44 -13.03 2.37 -3.01
N ARG A 45 -14.35 2.19 -3.07
CA ARG A 45 -15.06 2.16 -4.34
C ARG A 45 -15.07 3.54 -5.00
N ASN A 46 -14.75 3.56 -6.27
CA ASN A 46 -15.02 4.66 -7.19
C ASN A 46 -15.27 4.08 -8.59
N MET A 47 -15.59 4.93 -9.55
CA MET A 47 -15.91 4.48 -10.92
C MET A 47 -14.76 3.67 -11.54
N ALA A 48 -13.51 4.09 -11.35
CA ALA A 48 -12.35 3.36 -11.90
C ALA A 48 -12.24 1.95 -11.29
N ILE A 49 -12.35 1.80 -9.97
CA ILE A 49 -12.32 0.50 -9.30
C ILE A 49 -13.50 -0.38 -9.75
N THR A 50 -14.70 0.20 -9.86
CA THR A 50 -15.88 -0.50 -10.35
C THR A 50 -15.63 -1.10 -11.74
N ASN A 51 -15.14 -0.31 -12.69
CA ASN A 51 -14.85 -0.77 -14.05
C ASN A 51 -13.76 -1.85 -14.08
N ILE A 52 -12.67 -1.66 -13.33
CA ILE A 52 -11.58 -2.65 -13.23
C ILE A 52 -12.11 -4.03 -12.76
N ILE A 53 -13.04 -4.04 -11.78
CA ILE A 53 -13.63 -5.28 -11.28
C ILE A 53 -14.56 -5.90 -12.32
N MET A 54 -15.42 -5.10 -12.96
CA MET A 54 -16.36 -5.56 -13.99
C MET A 54 -15.63 -6.14 -15.20
N ASP A 55 -14.56 -5.48 -15.64
CA ASP A 55 -13.75 -5.89 -16.80
C ASP A 55 -12.77 -7.03 -16.46
N ASN A 56 -12.76 -7.51 -15.21
CA ASN A 56 -11.82 -8.51 -14.70
C ASN A 56 -10.33 -8.15 -14.91
N ASN A 57 -10.01 -6.87 -14.90
CA ASN A 57 -8.65 -6.36 -15.13
C ASN A 57 -7.96 -6.01 -13.81
N LEU A 58 -7.91 -6.99 -12.91
CA LEU A 58 -7.46 -6.80 -11.52
C LEU A 58 -5.99 -6.34 -11.41
N GLU A 59 -5.18 -6.54 -12.44
CA GLU A 59 -3.79 -6.07 -12.49
C GLU A 59 -3.68 -4.55 -12.40
N GLN A 60 -4.71 -3.81 -12.82
CA GLN A 60 -4.75 -2.35 -12.75
C GLN A 60 -5.15 -1.81 -11.36
N LEU A 61 -5.65 -2.65 -10.45
CA LEU A 61 -6.10 -2.21 -9.12
C LEU A 61 -5.01 -1.47 -8.36
N LYS A 62 -3.80 -2.01 -8.35
CA LYS A 62 -2.68 -1.41 -7.61
C LYS A 62 -2.34 0.00 -8.12
N ALA A 63 -2.30 0.19 -9.44
CA ALA A 63 -2.06 1.50 -10.04
C ALA A 63 -3.19 2.48 -9.71
N ALA A 64 -4.45 2.04 -9.79
CA ALA A 64 -5.61 2.85 -9.43
C ALA A 64 -5.59 3.26 -7.94
N MET A 65 -5.18 2.36 -7.04
CA MET A 65 -5.03 2.68 -5.62
C MET A 65 -3.91 3.69 -5.37
N GLN A 66 -2.76 3.58 -6.06
CA GLN A 66 -1.64 4.51 -5.91
C GLN A 66 -2.01 5.96 -6.19
N ILE A 67 -2.86 6.20 -7.20
CA ILE A 67 -3.33 7.54 -7.57
C ILE A 67 -4.63 7.93 -6.84
N GLY A 68 -5.25 6.97 -6.15
CA GLY A 68 -6.53 7.12 -5.46
C GLY A 68 -6.47 7.81 -4.10
N GLY A 69 -5.34 8.45 -3.74
CA GLY A 69 -5.15 9.08 -2.43
C GLY A 69 -6.23 10.09 -2.02
N LYS A 70 -6.81 10.83 -2.99
CA LYS A 70 -7.92 11.75 -2.73
C LYS A 70 -9.22 11.06 -2.26
N PHE A 71 -9.33 9.75 -2.48
CA PHE A 71 -10.41 8.90 -2.01
C PHE A 71 -10.03 8.10 -0.75
N GLY A 72 -8.93 8.46 -0.10
CA GLY A 72 -8.40 7.77 1.08
C GLY A 72 -7.67 6.46 0.77
N MET A 73 -7.50 6.08 -0.50
CA MET A 73 -6.81 4.86 -0.86
C MET A 73 -5.33 4.91 -0.51
N THR A 74 -4.79 3.79 -0.09
CA THR A 74 -3.36 3.61 0.14
C THR A 74 -2.95 2.18 -0.13
N THR A 75 -1.77 1.98 -0.71
CA THR A 75 -1.19 0.65 -0.88
C THR A 75 -0.35 0.26 0.32
N MET A 76 -0.06 -1.04 0.47
CA MET A 76 0.81 -1.56 1.53
C MET A 76 2.19 -0.87 1.49
N GLU A 77 2.75 -0.69 0.31
CA GLU A 77 4.06 -0.04 0.13
C GLU A 77 4.06 1.43 0.56
N GLN A 78 2.98 2.16 0.26
CA GLN A 78 2.84 3.56 0.71
C GLN A 78 2.77 3.65 2.23
N THR A 79 2.01 2.76 2.88
CA THR A 79 1.92 2.70 4.33
C THR A 79 3.26 2.35 4.97
N LEU A 80 3.97 1.33 4.46
CA LEU A 80 5.30 0.96 4.93
C LEU A 80 6.31 2.11 4.78
N SER A 81 6.30 2.79 3.62
CA SER A 81 7.18 3.94 3.37
C SER A 81 6.90 5.09 4.35
N ASN A 82 5.63 5.39 4.61
CA ASN A 82 5.23 6.43 5.55
C ASN A 82 5.64 6.11 7.00
N LEU A 83 5.43 4.87 7.45
CA LEU A 83 5.83 4.42 8.77
C LEU A 83 7.35 4.44 8.96
N PHE A 84 8.11 4.05 7.93
CA PHE A 84 9.57 4.17 7.95
C PHE A 84 10.03 5.63 8.04
N ARG A 85 9.44 6.54 7.24
CA ARG A 85 9.74 7.99 7.31
C ARG A 85 9.43 8.59 8.68
N GLN A 86 8.37 8.11 9.33
CA GLN A 86 8.01 8.51 10.70
C GLN A 86 8.92 7.90 11.77
N GLY A 87 9.82 6.99 11.41
CA GLY A 87 10.70 6.29 12.35
C GLY A 87 9.97 5.26 13.22
N LYS A 88 8.79 4.78 12.79
CA LYS A 88 8.00 3.81 13.56
C LYS A 88 8.40 2.36 13.29
N ILE A 89 8.94 2.08 12.12
CA ILE A 89 9.40 0.75 11.73
C ILE A 89 10.82 0.80 11.16
N SER A 90 11.55 -0.32 11.26
CA SER A 90 12.87 -0.47 10.65
C SER A 90 12.76 -0.77 9.15
N LYS A 91 13.84 -0.48 8.40
CA LYS A 91 13.95 -0.87 6.99
C LYS A 91 13.78 -2.38 6.79
N THR A 92 14.37 -3.17 7.68
CA THR A 92 14.28 -4.63 7.66
C THR A 92 12.83 -5.09 7.84
N ALA A 93 12.09 -4.54 8.81
CA ALA A 93 10.69 -4.85 9.03
C ALA A 93 9.84 -4.54 7.79
N ALA A 94 10.05 -3.38 7.16
CA ALA A 94 9.36 -3.02 5.92
C ALA A 94 9.65 -3.99 4.77
N LEU A 95 10.93 -4.35 4.54
CA LEU A 95 11.33 -5.24 3.46
C LEU A 95 10.87 -6.70 3.65
N ASN A 96 10.72 -7.15 4.89
CA ASN A 96 10.24 -8.50 5.20
C ASN A 96 8.73 -8.68 4.88
N MET A 97 8.00 -7.58 4.79
CA MET A 97 6.59 -7.60 4.40
C MET A 97 6.37 -7.91 2.92
N ILE A 98 7.37 -7.65 2.08
CA ILE A 98 7.27 -7.79 0.63
C ILE A 98 7.86 -9.12 0.21
N LYS A 99 7.02 -9.99 -0.36
CA LYS A 99 7.43 -11.34 -0.79
C LYS A 99 8.03 -11.34 -2.19
N ASP A 100 7.48 -10.53 -3.09
CA ASP A 100 7.95 -10.46 -4.48
C ASP A 100 9.33 -9.78 -4.55
N PRO A 101 10.35 -10.44 -5.14
CA PRO A 101 11.70 -9.90 -5.26
C PRO A 101 11.78 -8.57 -6.03
N ALA A 102 10.99 -8.39 -7.09
CA ALA A 102 10.98 -7.17 -7.89
C ALA A 102 10.42 -5.99 -7.08
N GLN A 103 9.28 -6.19 -6.42
CA GLN A 103 8.67 -5.18 -5.53
C GLN A 103 9.58 -4.88 -4.33
N LYS A 104 10.27 -5.89 -3.79
CA LYS A 104 11.23 -5.72 -2.69
C LYS A 104 12.41 -4.85 -3.10
N ARG A 105 12.89 -4.97 -4.35
CA ARG A 105 13.94 -4.09 -4.89
C ARG A 105 13.46 -2.65 -4.99
N GLN A 106 12.30 -2.41 -5.59
CA GLN A 106 11.70 -1.09 -5.69
C GLN A 106 11.51 -0.45 -4.32
N MET A 107 11.00 -1.22 -3.35
CA MET A 107 10.82 -0.74 -1.99
C MET A 107 12.14 -0.35 -1.34
N ARG A 108 13.21 -1.13 -1.55
CA ARG A 108 14.54 -0.83 -1.01
C ARG A 108 15.05 0.51 -1.55
N GLU A 109 14.97 0.75 -2.85
CA GLU A 109 15.37 2.00 -3.49
C GLU A 109 14.59 3.20 -2.94
N LEU A 110 13.29 3.02 -2.75
CA LEU A 110 12.39 4.05 -2.20
C LEU A 110 12.73 4.38 -0.74
N LEU A 111 13.05 3.38 0.08
CA LEU A 111 13.46 3.57 1.47
C LEU A 111 14.85 4.21 1.57
N ASP A 112 15.81 3.85 0.71
CA ASP A 112 17.14 4.44 0.66
C ASP A 112 17.08 5.93 0.28
N GLY A 113 16.26 6.29 -0.69
CA GLY A 113 16.01 7.69 -1.04
C GLY A 113 15.37 8.50 0.10
N ASN A 114 14.51 7.87 0.90
CA ASN A 114 13.91 8.49 2.07
C ASN A 114 14.89 8.65 3.24
N ASP A 115 15.78 7.70 3.45
CA ASP A 115 16.79 7.74 4.52
C ASP A 115 17.81 8.88 4.27
N SER A 116 18.23 9.05 3.03
CA SER A 116 19.11 10.17 2.62
C SER A 116 18.46 11.54 2.90
N ARG A 117 17.17 11.70 2.62
CA ARG A 117 16.42 12.93 2.90
C ARG A 117 16.27 13.18 4.41
N ARG A 118 15.99 12.13 5.18
CA ARG A 118 15.87 12.21 6.64
C ARG A 118 17.18 12.64 7.29
N SER A 119 18.29 12.06 6.88
CA SER A 119 19.64 12.41 7.35
C SER A 119 20.02 13.84 7.00
N ALA A 120 19.69 14.33 5.80
CA ALA A 120 19.91 15.71 5.37
C ALA A 120 19.11 16.70 6.24
N THR A 121 17.84 16.39 6.53
CA THR A 121 16.98 17.25 7.36
C THR A 121 17.49 17.33 8.81
N ILE A 122 17.89 16.21 9.41
CA ILE A 122 18.46 16.18 10.77
C ILE A 122 19.75 17.00 10.82
N ASN A 123 20.63 16.86 9.83
CA ASN A 123 21.86 17.63 9.73
C ASN A 123 21.61 19.14 9.59
N ALA A 124 20.60 19.54 8.80
CA ALA A 124 20.21 20.93 8.66
C ALA A 124 19.69 21.52 9.98
N ILE A 125 18.82 20.79 10.70
CA ILE A 125 18.29 21.21 12.01
C ILE A 125 19.44 21.36 13.05
N ASN A 126 20.39 20.43 13.07
CA ASN A 126 21.51 20.47 13.97
C ASN A 126 22.48 21.64 13.68
N ARG A 127 22.58 22.10 12.44
CA ARG A 127 23.34 23.30 12.06
C ARG A 127 22.66 24.60 12.50
N LEU A 128 21.33 24.64 12.58
CA LEU A 128 20.56 25.80 13.01
C LEU A 128 20.53 25.98 14.54
N LYS A 129 20.90 24.95 15.30
CA LYS A 129 20.97 24.97 16.76
C LYS A 129 22.35 25.35 17.33
N LYS A 130 23.34 25.59 16.47
CA LYS A 130 24.67 26.11 16.80
C LYS A 130 24.77 27.58 16.44
#